data_340c8a017dab9f375c0d36f0817673b4
#
_entry.id   340c8a017dab9f375c0d36f0817673b4
#
_cell.length_a   1.000
_cell.length_b   1.000
_cell.length_c   1.000
_cell.angle_alpha   90.00
_cell.angle_beta   90.00
_cell.angle_gamma   90.00
#
_symmetry.space_group_name_H-M   'P 1'
#
loop_
_entity.id
_entity.type
_entity.pdbx_description
1 polymer ?
#
loop_
_entity_poly.entity_id
_entity_poly.type
_entity_poly.pdbx_seq_one_letter_code
_entity_poly.pdbx_strand_id
1 'polypeptide(L)'
;MRFGCYPPGCPPCCCPPLGPTGATGATGPTGAVGATGATGPAGAVGATGATGPTGATGTTGATGPTGASDIPTSFAQFNVIPKAYEHEEFLSFSVYQIRGDDISLSPDNDTLILLQPAFLYTFSYDIQCVSAPANVFMGIIPYIATSAELLYANFSQSSIENAPLSCNGSFSFYFPFASNISLQFRCSEPLTVTGSFTIHPVVK
;
A
#
# COMPACT_ATOMS: atom_id res chain seq x y z
N MET A 1 20.11 4.59 -22.74
CA MET A 1 19.40 5.15 -21.59
C MET A 1 18.26 5.99 -22.12
N ARG A 2 17.00 5.53 -21.95
CA ARG A 2 15.82 6.33 -22.33
C ARG A 2 15.27 6.92 -21.07
N PHE A 3 15.34 8.25 -20.95
CA PHE A 3 14.63 8.98 -19.91
C PHE A 3 13.13 8.98 -20.23
N GLY A 4 12.33 8.35 -19.39
CA GLY A 4 10.87 8.40 -19.51
C GLY A 4 10.37 9.81 -19.26
N CYS A 5 9.43 10.26 -20.09
CA CYS A 5 8.76 11.55 -19.96
C CYS A 5 7.94 11.61 -18.68
N TYR A 6 8.25 12.61 -17.84
CA TYR A 6 7.40 13.00 -16.71
C TYR A 6 6.25 13.89 -17.22
N PRO A 7 5.01 13.68 -16.79
CA PRO A 7 3.99 14.69 -17.01
C PRO A 7 4.33 15.97 -16.23
N PRO A 8 4.06 17.14 -16.78
CA PRO A 8 4.37 18.40 -16.11
C PRO A 8 3.54 18.55 -14.83
N GLY A 9 4.22 18.72 -13.69
CA GLY A 9 3.58 19.01 -12.40
C GLY A 9 3.85 18.04 -11.26
N CYS A 10 4.58 16.95 -11.46
CA CYS A 10 4.93 16.02 -10.38
C CYS A 10 6.34 16.30 -9.82
N PRO A 11 6.51 16.47 -8.51
CA PRO A 11 7.84 16.56 -7.92
C PRO A 11 8.61 15.23 -8.09
N PRO A 12 9.96 15.27 -8.20
CA PRO A 12 10.79 14.12 -8.62
C PRO A 12 10.82 12.91 -7.66
N CYS A 13 10.15 12.98 -6.54
CA CYS A 13 10.17 11.94 -5.50
C CYS A 13 8.87 11.11 -5.38
N CYS A 14 7.87 11.29 -6.26
CA CYS A 14 6.55 10.66 -6.10
C CYS A 14 6.28 9.42 -6.97
N CYS A 15 7.25 8.94 -7.74
CA CYS A 15 7.07 7.70 -8.48
C CYS A 15 7.87 6.58 -7.82
N PRO A 16 7.23 5.61 -7.17
CA PRO A 16 7.92 4.39 -6.80
C PRO A 16 8.44 3.69 -8.07
N PRO A 17 9.63 3.08 -8.03
CA PRO A 17 10.13 2.34 -9.17
C PRO A 17 9.16 1.20 -9.51
N LEU A 18 8.82 1.08 -10.78
CA LEU A 18 8.08 -0.09 -11.25
C LEU A 18 8.88 -1.35 -10.87
N GLY A 19 8.24 -2.27 -10.19
CA GLY A 19 8.83 -3.55 -9.86
C GLY A 19 9.32 -4.28 -11.13
N PRO A 20 10.33 -5.14 -11.01
CA PRO A 20 10.84 -5.88 -12.16
C PRO A 20 9.74 -6.76 -12.74
N THR A 21 9.70 -6.81 -14.08
CA THR A 21 8.81 -7.74 -14.79
C THR A 21 9.15 -9.19 -14.38
N GLY A 22 8.13 -9.98 -14.08
CA GLY A 22 8.30 -11.40 -13.75
C GLY A 22 9.11 -12.14 -14.84
N ALA A 23 9.91 -13.10 -14.43
CA ALA A 23 10.73 -13.88 -15.35
C ALA A 23 9.84 -14.69 -16.31
N THR A 24 10.22 -14.76 -17.57
CA THR A 24 9.55 -15.64 -18.55
C THR A 24 9.71 -17.10 -18.13
N GLY A 25 8.64 -17.88 -18.19
CA GLY A 25 8.66 -19.30 -17.89
C GLY A 25 9.68 -20.04 -18.76
N ALA A 26 10.30 -21.09 -18.19
CA ALA A 26 11.27 -21.91 -18.91
C ALA A 26 10.63 -22.63 -20.12
N THR A 27 11.34 -22.71 -21.21
CA THR A 27 10.90 -23.49 -22.37
C THR A 27 10.82 -24.98 -21.99
N GLY A 28 9.73 -25.65 -22.37
CA GLY A 28 9.55 -27.08 -22.14
C GLY A 28 10.67 -27.92 -22.78
N PRO A 29 10.96 -29.08 -22.21
CA PRO A 29 11.99 -29.98 -22.77
C PRO A 29 11.60 -30.44 -24.17
N THR A 30 12.62 -30.67 -25.01
CA THR A 30 12.43 -31.22 -26.34
C THR A 30 11.79 -32.61 -26.25
N GLY A 31 10.80 -32.90 -27.09
CA GLY A 31 10.13 -34.20 -27.13
C GLY A 31 11.13 -35.33 -27.42
N ALA A 32 10.87 -36.51 -26.87
CA ALA A 32 11.70 -37.70 -27.11
C ALA A 32 11.70 -38.08 -28.59
N VAL A 33 12.86 -38.51 -29.07
CA VAL A 33 12.99 -39.03 -30.44
C VAL A 33 12.13 -40.28 -30.56
N GLY A 34 11.34 -40.38 -31.64
CA GLY A 34 10.50 -41.54 -31.91
C GLY A 34 11.31 -42.84 -32.00
N ALA A 35 10.73 -43.94 -31.52
CA ALA A 35 11.38 -45.25 -31.57
C ALA A 35 11.61 -45.70 -33.04
N THR A 36 12.77 -46.29 -33.30
CA THR A 36 13.11 -46.90 -34.58
C THR A 36 12.13 -48.05 -34.85
N GLY A 37 11.54 -48.10 -36.04
CA GLY A 37 10.63 -49.16 -36.42
C GLY A 37 11.30 -50.56 -36.40
N ALA A 38 10.52 -51.58 -36.05
CA ALA A 38 10.98 -52.94 -35.96
C ALA A 38 11.51 -53.45 -37.33
N THR A 39 12.64 -54.14 -37.31
CA THR A 39 13.22 -54.79 -38.50
C THR A 39 12.26 -55.88 -38.95
N GLY A 40 11.84 -55.84 -40.19
CA GLY A 40 10.99 -56.88 -40.78
C GLY A 40 11.67 -58.23 -40.85
N PRO A 41 10.87 -59.32 -40.84
CA PRO A 41 11.42 -60.70 -40.92
C PRO A 41 12.30 -60.89 -42.19
N ALA A 42 13.38 -61.63 -42.05
CA ALA A 42 14.32 -61.91 -43.11
C ALA A 42 13.63 -62.74 -44.23
N GLY A 43 13.14 -62.02 -45.21
CA GLY A 43 12.71 -62.54 -46.48
C GLY A 43 13.62 -61.94 -47.58
N ALA A 44 13.76 -62.57 -48.70
CA ALA A 44 14.64 -62.14 -49.78
C ALA A 44 14.63 -60.59 -49.90
N VAL A 45 15.82 -60.03 -49.70
CA VAL A 45 16.15 -58.60 -49.75
C VAL A 45 14.93 -57.67 -49.77
N GLY A 46 14.25 -57.53 -48.58
CA GLY A 46 13.17 -56.60 -48.42
C GLY A 46 13.68 -55.16 -48.35
N ALA A 47 12.95 -54.26 -48.98
CA ALA A 47 13.20 -52.81 -48.90
C ALA A 47 13.35 -52.37 -47.44
N THR A 48 14.28 -51.50 -47.17
CA THR A 48 14.46 -50.84 -45.88
C THR A 48 13.15 -50.18 -45.49
N GLY A 49 12.60 -50.54 -44.30
CA GLY A 49 11.38 -49.96 -43.82
C GLY A 49 11.49 -48.43 -43.76
N ALA A 50 10.40 -47.78 -44.08
CA ALA A 50 10.32 -46.32 -44.00
C ALA A 50 10.70 -45.82 -42.60
N THR A 51 11.52 -44.78 -42.55
CA THR A 51 11.85 -44.11 -41.30
C THR A 51 10.55 -43.63 -40.67
N GLY A 52 10.34 -43.95 -39.39
CA GLY A 52 9.15 -43.47 -38.67
C GLY A 52 9.02 -41.95 -38.68
N PRO A 53 7.84 -41.42 -38.61
CA PRO A 53 7.62 -39.97 -38.59
C PRO A 53 8.33 -39.35 -37.38
N THR A 54 8.92 -38.18 -37.60
CA THR A 54 9.51 -37.37 -36.53
C THR A 54 8.48 -37.15 -35.45
N GLY A 55 8.82 -37.34 -34.19
CA GLY A 55 7.94 -37.08 -33.06
C GLY A 55 7.46 -35.63 -33.09
N ALA A 56 6.23 -35.41 -32.65
CA ALA A 56 5.69 -34.08 -32.56
C ALA A 56 6.51 -33.19 -31.64
N THR A 57 6.72 -31.96 -32.06
CA THR A 57 7.39 -30.97 -31.21
C THR A 57 6.58 -30.79 -29.89
N GLY A 58 7.28 -30.84 -28.76
CA GLY A 58 6.67 -30.62 -27.45
C GLY A 58 5.94 -29.26 -27.43
N THR A 59 4.84 -29.19 -26.72
CA THR A 59 4.10 -27.94 -26.54
C THR A 59 4.94 -26.92 -25.74
N THR A 60 4.87 -25.66 -26.13
CA THR A 60 5.50 -24.58 -25.38
C THR A 60 5.00 -24.62 -23.92
N GLY A 61 5.89 -24.51 -22.97
CA GLY A 61 5.51 -24.42 -21.55
C GLY A 61 4.56 -23.24 -21.31
N ALA A 62 3.68 -23.38 -20.35
CA ALA A 62 2.81 -22.30 -19.94
C ALA A 62 3.64 -21.10 -19.46
N THR A 63 3.18 -19.90 -19.80
CA THR A 63 3.76 -18.66 -19.25
C THR A 63 3.67 -18.72 -17.72
N GLY A 64 4.75 -18.40 -17.04
CA GLY A 64 4.75 -18.29 -15.58
C GLY A 64 3.72 -17.25 -15.11
N PRO A 65 3.24 -17.38 -13.88
CA PRO A 65 2.33 -16.41 -13.31
C PRO A 65 3.00 -15.03 -13.33
N THR A 66 2.19 -14.01 -13.59
CA THR A 66 2.63 -12.62 -13.44
C THR A 66 3.14 -12.45 -12.00
N GLY A 67 4.31 -11.86 -11.83
CA GLY A 67 4.80 -11.52 -10.50
C GLY A 67 3.74 -10.73 -9.76
N ALA A 68 3.54 -11.03 -8.48
CA ALA A 68 2.68 -10.23 -7.65
C ALA A 68 3.20 -8.78 -7.70
N SER A 69 2.36 -7.85 -8.10
CA SER A 69 2.68 -6.44 -7.93
C SER A 69 2.52 -6.16 -6.43
N ASP A 70 3.62 -5.95 -5.73
CA ASP A 70 3.64 -5.52 -4.33
C ASP A 70 3.14 -4.08 -4.17
N ILE A 71 2.32 -3.60 -5.09
CA ILE A 71 1.63 -2.33 -4.92
C ILE A 71 0.53 -2.59 -3.90
N PRO A 72 0.56 -1.95 -2.73
CA PRO A 72 -0.53 -2.05 -1.77
C PRO A 72 -1.84 -1.73 -2.49
N THR A 73 -2.73 -2.70 -2.57
CA THR A 73 -4.04 -2.51 -3.20
C THR A 73 -4.98 -1.70 -2.33
N SER A 74 -4.65 -1.65 -1.04
CA SER A 74 -5.42 -0.93 -0.03
C SER A 74 -4.79 0.41 0.31
N PHE A 75 -5.64 1.40 0.48
CA PHE A 75 -5.24 2.74 0.85
C PHE A 75 -6.47 3.47 1.38
N ALA A 76 -6.29 4.29 2.38
CA ALA A 76 -7.36 5.14 2.88
C ALA A 76 -6.86 6.56 3.15
N GLN A 77 -7.69 7.52 2.80
CA GLN A 77 -7.52 8.92 3.14
C GLN A 77 -8.80 9.44 3.78
N PHE A 78 -8.64 10.08 4.90
CA PHE A 78 -9.69 10.69 5.69
C PHE A 78 -9.44 12.18 5.79
N ASN A 79 -10.51 12.96 5.81
CA ASN A 79 -10.44 14.38 6.17
C ASN A 79 -10.91 14.54 7.61
N VAL A 80 -10.22 15.40 8.35
CA VAL A 80 -10.68 15.85 9.66
C VAL A 80 -11.93 16.70 9.48
N ILE A 81 -12.98 16.41 10.25
CA ILE A 81 -14.22 17.20 10.23
C ILE A 81 -13.92 18.56 10.88
N PRO A 82 -14.10 19.68 10.15
CA PRO A 82 -13.77 21.00 10.68
C PRO A 82 -14.72 21.39 11.82
N LYS A 83 -14.18 21.50 13.03
CA LYS A 83 -14.86 22.03 14.22
C LYS A 83 -13.82 22.53 15.22
N ALA A 84 -14.26 23.24 16.26
CA ALA A 84 -13.41 23.52 17.41
C ALA A 84 -13.25 22.23 18.23
N TYR A 85 -12.02 21.81 18.43
CA TYR A 85 -11.66 20.66 19.27
C TYR A 85 -11.11 21.13 20.60
N GLU A 86 -11.54 20.45 21.63
CA GLU A 86 -11.09 20.66 23.00
C GLU A 86 -9.80 19.86 23.29
N HIS A 87 -9.18 20.19 24.42
CA HIS A 87 -8.03 19.43 24.91
C HIS A 87 -8.41 17.98 25.20
N GLU A 88 -7.60 17.03 24.74
CA GLU A 88 -7.82 15.58 24.86
C GLU A 88 -8.98 15.01 24.04
N GLU A 89 -9.60 15.80 23.21
CA GLU A 89 -10.65 15.31 22.31
C GLU A 89 -10.04 14.50 21.16
N PHE A 90 -10.73 13.46 20.71
CA PHE A 90 -10.34 12.72 19.52
C PHE A 90 -10.86 13.41 18.26
N LEU A 91 -9.99 13.46 17.24
CA LEU A 91 -10.36 14.00 15.94
C LEU A 91 -11.42 13.14 15.27
N SER A 92 -12.46 13.76 14.77
CA SER A 92 -13.51 13.12 13.96
C SER A 92 -13.14 13.15 12.49
N PHE A 93 -13.41 12.07 11.79
CA PHE A 93 -13.04 11.88 10.39
C PHE A 93 -14.24 11.69 9.48
N SER A 94 -14.08 12.15 8.26
CA SER A 94 -14.92 11.78 7.13
C SER A 94 -14.08 11.06 6.08
N VAL A 95 -14.68 10.09 5.40
CA VAL A 95 -14.00 9.36 4.33
C VAL A 95 -13.83 10.27 3.12
N TYR A 96 -12.59 10.47 2.69
CA TYR A 96 -12.29 11.10 1.40
C TYR A 96 -12.16 10.04 0.31
N GLN A 97 -11.33 9.02 0.54
CA GLN A 97 -11.15 7.91 -0.39
C GLN A 97 -10.70 6.65 0.37
N ILE A 98 -11.30 5.51 0.04
CA ILE A 98 -10.86 4.19 0.49
C ILE A 98 -10.74 3.27 -0.71
N ARG A 99 -9.69 2.47 -0.75
CA ARG A 99 -9.48 1.35 -1.67
C ARG A 99 -9.13 0.11 -0.87
N GLY A 100 -9.69 -1.04 -1.26
CA GLY A 100 -9.53 -2.30 -0.54
C GLY A 100 -10.36 -2.34 0.75
N ASP A 101 -10.30 -3.46 1.44
CA ASP A 101 -11.13 -3.76 2.62
C ASP A 101 -10.31 -3.78 3.93
N ASP A 102 -9.02 -3.45 3.85
CA ASP A 102 -8.10 -3.57 4.99
C ASP A 102 -8.20 -2.38 5.97
N ILE A 103 -8.78 -1.28 5.52
CA ILE A 103 -8.91 -0.04 6.29
C ILE A 103 -10.34 0.49 6.15
N SER A 104 -11.00 0.79 7.26
CA SER A 104 -12.34 1.38 7.23
C SER A 104 -12.56 2.36 8.39
N LEU A 105 -13.46 3.31 8.22
CA LEU A 105 -13.95 4.13 9.34
C LEU A 105 -15.00 3.34 10.09
N SER A 106 -15.00 3.40 11.41
CA SER A 106 -16.03 2.76 12.23
C SER A 106 -17.40 3.36 11.91
N PRO A 107 -18.43 2.52 11.68
CA PRO A 107 -19.78 3.02 11.38
C PRO A 107 -20.45 3.72 12.58
N ASP A 108 -20.03 3.36 13.80
CA ASP A 108 -20.63 3.84 15.03
C ASP A 108 -19.82 4.97 15.69
N ASN A 109 -18.59 5.19 15.24
CA ASN A 109 -17.69 6.18 15.84
C ASN A 109 -16.73 6.76 14.79
N ASP A 110 -16.95 8.00 14.42
CA ASP A 110 -16.18 8.74 13.42
C ASP A 110 -14.74 9.11 13.86
N THR A 111 -14.36 8.80 15.09
CA THR A 111 -13.00 8.98 15.60
C THR A 111 -12.14 7.72 15.48
N LEU A 112 -12.73 6.57 15.17
CA LEU A 112 -12.05 5.27 15.13
C LEU A 112 -11.89 4.75 13.70
N ILE A 113 -10.66 4.51 13.30
CA ILE A 113 -10.32 3.85 12.04
C ILE A 113 -9.92 2.41 12.35
N LEU A 114 -10.59 1.47 11.69
CA LEU A 114 -10.41 0.04 11.87
C LEU A 114 -9.38 -0.49 10.87
N LEU A 115 -8.49 -1.35 11.34
CA LEU A 115 -7.37 -1.91 10.59
C LEU A 115 -7.39 -3.43 10.64
N GLN A 116 -7.22 -4.07 9.48
CA GLN A 116 -7.09 -5.53 9.39
C GLN A 116 -5.71 -6.00 9.87
N PRO A 117 -5.61 -7.25 10.38
CA PRO A 117 -4.35 -7.76 10.93
C PRO A 117 -3.33 -8.14 9.85
N ALA A 118 -2.11 -8.41 10.32
CA ALA A 118 -0.97 -8.92 9.56
C ALA A 118 -0.36 -7.95 8.53
N PHE A 119 -0.54 -6.63 8.74
CA PHE A 119 0.10 -5.61 7.91
C PHE A 119 0.99 -4.68 8.73
N LEU A 120 2.06 -4.21 8.08
CA LEU A 120 2.76 -3.00 8.48
C LEU A 120 2.05 -1.83 7.81
N TYR A 121 1.48 -0.93 8.58
CA TYR A 121 0.83 0.27 8.07
C TYR A 121 1.74 1.47 8.23
N THR A 122 1.76 2.34 7.23
CA THR A 122 2.31 3.68 7.33
C THR A 122 1.16 4.68 7.44
N PHE A 123 1.28 5.55 8.40
CA PHE A 123 0.35 6.60 8.75
C PHE A 123 1.00 7.94 8.46
N SER A 124 0.24 8.86 7.86
CA SER A 124 0.67 10.23 7.65
C SER A 124 -0.48 11.17 7.94
N TYR A 125 -0.23 12.19 8.72
CA TYR A 125 -1.24 13.22 9.01
C TYR A 125 -0.68 14.62 8.78
N ASP A 126 -1.57 15.51 8.37
CA ASP A 126 -1.32 16.94 8.24
C ASP A 126 -2.55 17.68 8.78
N ILE A 127 -2.44 18.21 9.97
CA ILE A 127 -3.51 18.88 10.70
C ILE A 127 -3.15 20.35 10.84
N GLN A 128 -4.07 21.22 10.49
CA GLN A 128 -3.83 22.66 10.40
C GLN A 128 -4.92 23.44 11.13
N CYS A 129 -4.49 24.49 11.84
CA CYS A 129 -5.32 25.59 12.29
C CYS A 129 -4.95 26.83 11.45
N VAL A 130 -5.92 27.40 10.76
CA VAL A 130 -5.65 28.52 9.84
C VAL A 130 -5.30 29.80 10.60
N SER A 131 -5.90 29.99 11.77
CA SER A 131 -5.74 31.20 12.57
C SER A 131 -5.73 30.82 14.05
N ALA A 132 -4.55 30.67 14.62
CA ALA A 132 -4.37 30.34 16.03
C ALA A 132 -4.13 31.60 16.86
N PRO A 133 -4.61 31.68 18.12
CA PRO A 133 -4.23 32.71 19.06
C PRO A 133 -2.73 32.72 19.33
N ALA A 134 -2.21 33.82 19.86
CA ALA A 134 -0.82 33.88 20.30
C ALA A 134 -0.60 32.99 21.53
N ASN A 135 0.60 32.40 21.63
CA ASN A 135 1.04 31.54 22.74
C ASN A 135 0.21 30.27 22.92
N VAL A 136 -0.43 29.78 21.87
CA VAL A 136 -1.17 28.52 21.85
C VAL A 136 -0.28 27.41 21.33
N PHE A 137 -0.37 26.22 21.94
CA PHE A 137 0.18 25.00 21.36
C PHE A 137 -0.95 24.12 20.79
N MET A 138 -0.56 23.33 19.79
CA MET A 138 -1.36 22.28 19.18
C MET A 138 -0.51 21.01 19.09
N GLY A 139 -1.11 19.86 19.38
CA GLY A 139 -0.42 18.58 19.31
C GLY A 139 -1.34 17.46 18.87
N ILE A 140 -0.75 16.44 18.27
CA ILE A 140 -1.43 15.21 17.87
C ILE A 140 -0.74 14.03 18.54
N ILE A 141 -1.51 13.21 19.23
CA ILE A 141 -1.05 11.96 19.82
C ILE A 141 -1.82 10.81 19.18
N PRO A 142 -1.15 9.93 18.43
CA PRO A 142 -1.79 8.72 17.94
C PRO A 142 -2.12 7.76 19.09
N TYR A 143 -3.31 7.17 19.02
CA TYR A 143 -3.77 6.10 19.89
C TYR A 143 -3.96 4.83 19.07
N ILE A 144 -3.28 3.76 19.48
CA ILE A 144 -3.42 2.43 18.90
C ILE A 144 -4.17 1.58 19.91
N ALA A 145 -5.33 1.08 19.50
CA ALA A 145 -6.32 0.48 20.39
C ALA A 145 -6.67 1.48 21.53
N THR A 146 -6.19 1.24 22.74
CA THR A 146 -6.43 2.11 23.91
C THR A 146 -5.16 2.79 24.44
N SER A 147 -4.03 2.60 23.75
CA SER A 147 -2.73 3.08 24.20
C SER A 147 -2.30 4.33 23.44
N ALA A 148 -1.87 5.36 24.18
CA ALA A 148 -1.28 6.56 23.59
C ALA A 148 0.16 6.25 23.12
N GLU A 149 0.43 6.49 21.84
CA GLU A 149 1.75 6.29 21.24
C GLU A 149 2.56 7.59 21.28
N LEU A 150 3.05 7.94 22.45
CA LEU A 150 3.77 9.19 22.69
C LEU A 150 5.05 9.33 21.86
N LEU A 151 5.65 8.22 21.43
CA LEU A 151 6.81 8.24 20.55
C LEU A 151 6.53 8.91 19.20
N TYR A 152 5.27 8.85 18.76
CA TYR A 152 4.80 9.42 17.50
C TYR A 152 4.00 10.71 17.68
N ALA A 153 3.98 11.24 18.90
CA ALA A 153 3.33 12.51 19.18
C ALA A 153 4.10 13.67 18.54
N ASN A 154 3.37 14.62 17.99
CA ASN A 154 3.93 15.83 17.42
C ASN A 154 3.24 17.05 18.00
N PHE A 155 4.00 18.11 18.24
CA PHE A 155 3.53 19.35 18.84
C PHE A 155 4.07 20.54 18.07
N SER A 156 3.23 21.56 17.96
CA SER A 156 3.57 22.84 17.34
C SER A 156 3.05 23.98 18.22
N GLN A 157 3.70 25.11 18.21
CA GLN A 157 3.34 26.27 19.00
C GLN A 157 3.36 27.55 18.15
N SER A 158 2.36 28.39 18.32
CA SER A 158 2.34 29.74 17.76
C SER A 158 2.67 30.76 18.84
N SER A 159 3.57 31.68 18.52
CA SER A 159 3.84 32.87 19.34
C SER A 159 3.21 34.16 18.77
N ILE A 160 2.56 34.07 17.63
CA ILE A 160 2.01 35.20 16.89
C ILE A 160 0.49 35.03 16.80
N GLU A 161 -0.24 36.09 17.05
CA GLU A 161 -1.69 36.16 16.92
C GLU A 161 -2.13 35.94 15.46
N ASN A 162 -3.18 35.13 15.28
CA ASN A 162 -3.75 34.82 13.97
C ASN A 162 -2.78 34.17 12.97
N ALA A 163 -1.71 33.54 13.47
CA ALA A 163 -0.78 32.81 12.64
C ALA A 163 -1.32 31.39 12.31
N PRO A 164 -1.01 30.85 11.13
CA PRO A 164 -1.30 29.45 10.86
C PRO A 164 -0.44 28.55 11.75
N LEU A 165 -1.03 27.48 12.23
CA LEU A 165 -0.35 26.47 13.04
C LEU A 165 -0.58 25.11 12.40
N SER A 166 0.48 24.32 12.21
CA SER A 166 0.38 23.00 11.62
C SER A 166 1.10 21.95 12.46
N CYS A 167 0.51 20.77 12.50
CA CYS A 167 1.07 19.60 13.14
C CYS A 167 1.00 18.45 12.14
N ASN A 168 2.16 18.00 11.66
CA ASN A 168 2.26 16.93 10.68
C ASN A 168 3.21 15.85 11.18
N GLY A 169 2.95 14.61 10.78
CA GLY A 169 3.76 13.49 11.17
C GLY A 169 3.54 12.28 10.29
N SER A 170 4.51 11.37 10.37
CA SER A 170 4.41 10.07 9.72
C SER A 170 5.09 9.02 10.59
N PHE A 171 4.49 7.85 10.68
CA PHE A 171 5.03 6.71 11.41
C PHE A 171 4.54 5.40 10.80
N SER A 172 5.20 4.29 11.16
CA SER A 172 4.77 2.96 10.72
C SER A 172 4.61 2.05 11.93
N PHE A 173 3.58 1.23 11.90
CA PHE A 173 3.29 0.28 12.97
C PHE A 173 2.77 -1.04 12.41
N TYR A 174 3.23 -2.16 12.99
CA TYR A 174 2.79 -3.49 12.60
C TYR A 174 1.66 -3.98 13.50
N PHE A 175 0.57 -4.44 12.89
CA PHE A 175 -0.60 -4.96 13.59
C PHE A 175 -0.72 -6.46 13.40
N PRO A 176 -0.34 -7.26 14.40
CA PRO A 176 -0.51 -8.71 14.34
C PRO A 176 -1.97 -9.16 14.44
N PHE A 177 -2.82 -8.32 15.01
CA PHE A 177 -4.26 -8.55 15.18
C PHE A 177 -5.06 -7.37 14.65
N ALA A 178 -6.37 -7.59 14.37
CA ALA A 178 -7.28 -6.50 14.05
C ALA A 178 -7.25 -5.46 15.17
N SER A 179 -7.14 -4.20 14.80
CA SER A 179 -6.99 -3.11 15.75
C SER A 179 -7.68 -1.85 15.23
N ASN A 180 -7.56 -0.78 15.98
CA ASN A 180 -8.03 0.53 15.57
C ASN A 180 -6.98 1.59 15.86
N ILE A 181 -7.09 2.72 15.16
CA ILE A 181 -6.30 3.91 15.40
C ILE A 181 -7.22 5.13 15.50
N SER A 182 -6.86 6.03 16.37
CA SER A 182 -7.45 7.35 16.49
C SER A 182 -6.36 8.39 16.75
N LEU A 183 -6.67 9.67 16.50
CA LEU A 183 -5.76 10.76 16.77
C LEU A 183 -6.36 11.63 17.86
N GLN A 184 -5.67 11.74 19.00
CA GLN A 184 -6.07 12.64 20.08
C GLN A 184 -5.47 14.02 19.85
N PHE A 185 -6.32 15.03 19.96
CA PHE A 185 -5.93 16.42 19.84
C PHE A 185 -5.50 16.98 21.21
N ARG A 186 -4.42 17.73 21.21
CA ARG A 186 -3.89 18.42 22.38
C ARG A 186 -3.76 19.91 22.07
N CYS A 187 -4.28 20.76 22.93
CA CYS A 187 -4.21 22.21 22.78
C CYS A 187 -4.24 22.90 24.13
N SER A 188 -3.77 24.13 24.20
CA SER A 188 -3.93 24.97 25.39
C SER A 188 -5.30 25.65 25.44
N GLU A 189 -5.91 25.87 24.27
CA GLU A 189 -7.24 26.45 24.09
C GLU A 189 -7.94 25.77 22.91
N PRO A 190 -9.28 25.75 22.85
CA PRO A 190 -10.02 25.15 21.74
C PRO A 190 -9.63 25.76 20.40
N LEU A 191 -9.29 24.90 19.42
CA LEU A 191 -8.88 25.32 18.09
C LEU A 191 -9.73 24.67 17.00
N THR A 192 -10.14 25.47 16.04
CA THR A 192 -10.76 24.93 14.81
C THR A 192 -9.66 24.42 13.90
N VAL A 193 -9.65 23.11 13.69
CA VAL A 193 -8.66 22.46 12.85
C VAL A 193 -9.29 21.77 11.65
N THR A 194 -8.50 21.65 10.60
CA THR A 194 -8.77 20.88 9.39
C THR A 194 -7.56 20.05 9.07
N GLY A 195 -7.68 19.11 8.15
CA GLY A 195 -6.51 18.36 7.72
C GLY A 195 -6.87 17.00 7.15
N SER A 196 -5.84 16.20 6.94
CA SER A 196 -5.97 14.87 6.37
C SER A 196 -5.20 13.83 7.18
N PHE A 197 -5.70 12.61 7.14
CA PHE A 197 -5.05 11.43 7.68
C PHE A 197 -5.03 10.34 6.61
N THR A 198 -3.86 9.87 6.26
CA THR A 198 -3.65 8.90 5.19
C THR A 198 -3.00 7.64 5.74
N ILE A 199 -3.48 6.50 5.30
CA ILE A 199 -3.04 5.19 5.77
C ILE A 199 -2.79 4.29 4.57
N HIS A 200 -1.62 3.66 4.54
CA HIS A 200 -1.30 2.63 3.54
C HIS A 200 -0.67 1.41 4.21
N PRO A 201 -1.06 0.19 3.86
CA PRO A 201 -0.26 -0.98 4.16
C PRO A 201 1.04 -0.94 3.35
N VAL A 202 2.15 -1.26 4.00
CA VAL A 202 3.47 -1.18 3.34
C VAL A 202 3.82 -2.49 2.63
N VAL A 203 3.55 -3.62 3.23
CA VAL A 203 3.69 -4.97 2.63
C VAL A 203 3.09 -5.99 3.59
N LYS A 204 2.67 -7.10 3.05
CA LYS A 204 2.22 -8.28 3.79
C LYS A 204 3.40 -9.18 4.15
#